data_19f5d45da24d693a234e9bc5845df641
#
_entry.id   19f5d45da24d693a234e9bc5845df641
#
_cell.length_a   1.000
_cell.length_b   1.000
_cell.length_c   1.000
_cell.angle_alpha   90.00
_cell.angle_beta   90.00
_cell.angle_gamma   90.00
#
_symmetry.space_group_name_H-M   'P 1'
#
loop_
_entity.id
_entity.type
_entity.pdbx_description
1 polymer ?
#
loop_
_entity_poly.entity_id
_entity_poly.type
_entity_poly.pdbx_seq_one_letter_code
_entity_poly.pdbx_strand_id
1 'polypeptide(L)'
;NIRDFVESLPLKYNTKIGNTGQGLSQGQKQRILIARAIYRNPDYLFFDEATNALDTDNEKVIQGNLEKFFKDKTVVIVAHRLSTVKNADQIVVLKEGEITEKGTHDELITRQGDYYRLVKNQLELSA
;
A
#
# COMPACT_ATOMS: atom_id res chain seq x y z
N ASN A 1 -4.46 -8.40 -12.82
CA ASN A 1 -5.36 -7.32 -13.32
C ASN A 1 -4.66 -6.23 -14.15
N ILE A 2 -3.40 -6.36 -14.54
CA ILE A 2 -2.74 -5.48 -15.52
C ILE A 2 -2.43 -6.22 -16.83
N ARG A 3 -2.50 -7.55 -16.83
CA ARG A 3 -2.16 -8.41 -17.95
C ARG A 3 -3.04 -8.10 -19.17
N ASP A 4 -4.36 -8.10 -19.00
CA ASP A 4 -5.32 -7.88 -20.10
C ASP A 4 -5.11 -6.52 -20.75
N PHE A 5 -4.81 -5.48 -19.92
CA PHE A 5 -4.45 -4.17 -20.42
C PHE A 5 -3.16 -4.21 -21.25
N VAL A 6 -2.11 -4.87 -20.76
CA VAL A 6 -0.83 -4.98 -21.52
C VAL A 6 -1.03 -5.76 -22.80
N GLU A 7 -1.80 -6.84 -22.78
CA GLU A 7 -2.09 -7.65 -23.97
C GLU A 7 -2.97 -6.94 -25.01
N SER A 8 -3.75 -5.92 -24.60
CA SER A 8 -4.54 -5.07 -25.50
C SER A 8 -3.71 -4.02 -26.24
N LEU A 9 -2.49 -3.72 -25.78
CA LEU A 9 -1.62 -2.75 -26.42
C LEU A 9 -1.08 -3.28 -27.77
N PRO A 10 -0.88 -2.41 -28.78
CA PRO A 10 -0.42 -2.84 -30.11
C PRO A 10 0.88 -3.65 -30.10
N LEU A 11 1.83 -3.28 -29.27
CA LEU A 11 3.12 -3.97 -29.10
C LEU A 11 3.17 -4.82 -27.82
N LYS A 12 2.02 -5.00 -27.12
CA LYS A 12 1.91 -5.79 -25.89
C LYS A 12 3.05 -5.46 -24.92
N TYR A 13 3.79 -6.46 -24.46
CA TYR A 13 4.93 -6.30 -23.53
C TYR A 13 6.11 -5.53 -24.13
N ASN A 14 6.18 -5.35 -25.44
CA ASN A 14 7.20 -4.55 -26.13
C ASN A 14 6.82 -3.08 -26.27
N THR A 15 5.66 -2.68 -25.77
CA THR A 15 5.20 -1.29 -25.80
C THR A 15 6.14 -0.42 -24.97
N LYS A 16 6.75 0.57 -25.60
CA LYS A 16 7.58 1.56 -24.90
C LYS A 16 6.69 2.52 -24.14
N ILE A 17 6.78 2.48 -22.82
CA ILE A 17 6.21 3.47 -21.93
C ILE A 17 7.31 4.49 -21.60
N GLY A 18 7.03 5.80 -21.79
CA GLY A 18 7.98 6.84 -21.45
C GLY A 18 8.43 6.76 -19.97
N ASN A 19 9.54 7.41 -19.62
CA ASN A 19 10.13 7.39 -18.29
C ASN A 19 9.13 7.76 -17.17
N THR A 20 8.12 8.56 -17.49
CA THR A 20 7.04 8.98 -16.57
C THR A 20 5.77 8.13 -16.69
N GLY A 21 5.79 7.04 -17.49
CA GLY A 21 4.60 6.22 -17.77
C GLY A 21 3.55 7.00 -18.58
N GLN A 22 3.96 7.82 -19.54
CA GLN A 22 3.05 8.56 -20.42
C GLN A 22 2.06 7.59 -21.10
N GLY A 23 0.77 7.94 -21.11
CA GLY A 23 -0.28 7.10 -21.68
C GLY A 23 -0.89 6.07 -20.72
N LEU A 24 -0.40 5.97 -19.47
CA LEU A 24 -0.97 5.10 -18.44
C LEU A 24 -1.79 5.89 -17.42
N SER A 25 -2.91 5.32 -16.97
CA SER A 25 -3.61 5.84 -15.80
C SER A 25 -2.75 5.66 -14.55
N GLN A 26 -3.05 6.43 -13.49
CA GLN A 26 -2.33 6.31 -12.20
C GLN A 26 -2.41 4.90 -11.63
N GLY A 27 -3.58 4.26 -11.67
CA GLY A 27 -3.76 2.88 -11.22
C GLY A 27 -2.98 1.87 -12.07
N GLN A 28 -2.86 2.08 -13.40
CA GLN A 28 -2.04 1.22 -14.27
C GLN A 28 -0.55 1.36 -13.94
N LYS A 29 -0.04 2.58 -13.74
CA LYS A 29 1.34 2.83 -13.30
C LYS A 29 1.64 2.10 -12.01
N GLN A 30 0.77 2.24 -11.03
CA GLN A 30 0.91 1.62 -9.71
C GLN A 30 0.93 0.09 -9.79
N ARG A 31 0.02 -0.52 -10.56
CA ARG A 31 0.00 -1.97 -10.77
C ARG A 31 1.27 -2.49 -11.45
N ILE A 32 1.84 -1.74 -12.38
CA ILE A 32 3.12 -2.09 -13.02
C ILE A 32 4.27 -2.01 -12.02
N LEU A 33 4.32 -0.98 -11.17
CA LEU A 33 5.33 -0.84 -10.12
C LEU A 33 5.26 -1.98 -9.09
N ILE A 34 4.04 -2.34 -8.66
CA ILE A 34 3.80 -3.48 -7.78
C ILE A 34 4.27 -4.78 -8.45
N ALA A 35 3.88 -5.03 -9.71
CA ALA A 35 4.31 -6.22 -10.45
C ALA A 35 5.83 -6.31 -10.59
N ARG A 36 6.50 -5.18 -10.80
CA ARG A 36 7.97 -5.09 -10.86
C ARG A 36 8.62 -5.43 -9.50
N ALA A 37 8.05 -4.94 -8.40
CA ALA A 37 8.55 -5.26 -7.06
C ALA A 37 8.38 -6.76 -6.75
N ILE A 38 7.22 -7.33 -7.06
CA ILE A 38 6.91 -8.76 -6.89
C ILE A 38 7.84 -9.64 -7.72
N TYR A 39 8.10 -9.26 -8.98
CA TYR A 39 8.98 -10.03 -9.87
C TYR A 39 10.40 -10.19 -9.32
N ARG A 40 10.91 -9.18 -8.61
CA ARG A 40 12.23 -9.22 -7.98
C ARG A 40 12.29 -10.10 -6.73
N ASN A 41 11.14 -10.46 -6.17
CA ASN A 41 10.98 -11.30 -4.98
C ASN A 41 11.91 -10.91 -3.81
N PRO A 42 11.96 -9.65 -3.38
CA PRO A 42 12.84 -9.19 -2.32
C PRO A 42 12.37 -9.68 -0.94
N ASP A 43 13.28 -9.76 0.03
CA ASP A 43 12.97 -10.06 1.43
C ASP A 43 12.42 -8.84 2.19
N TYR A 44 12.79 -7.64 1.75
CA TYR A 44 12.39 -6.36 2.33
C TYR A 44 11.62 -5.53 1.31
N LEU A 45 10.46 -5.02 1.70
CA LEU A 45 9.57 -4.23 0.86
C LEU A 45 9.22 -2.92 1.57
N PHE A 46 9.26 -1.83 0.84
CA PHE A 46 8.82 -0.52 1.31
C PHE A 46 7.71 -0.01 0.40
N PHE A 47 6.55 0.26 0.97
CA PHE A 47 5.40 0.82 0.28
C PHE A 47 5.08 2.20 0.84
N ASP A 48 5.12 3.20 -0.02
CA ASP A 48 4.66 4.55 0.28
C ASP A 48 3.36 4.79 -0.47
N GLU A 49 2.25 4.87 0.26
CA GLU A 49 0.89 5.08 -0.28
C GLU A 49 0.49 4.20 -1.49
N ALA A 50 1.06 2.99 -1.57
CA ALA A 50 0.98 2.17 -2.77
C ALA A 50 -0.45 1.73 -3.19
N THR A 51 -1.49 1.99 -2.38
CA THR A 51 -2.86 1.54 -2.65
C THR A 51 -3.88 2.65 -2.87
N ASN A 52 -3.49 3.92 -2.72
CA ASN A 52 -4.44 5.05 -2.76
C ASN A 52 -5.11 5.32 -4.12
N ALA A 53 -4.53 4.83 -5.21
CA ALA A 53 -5.01 5.07 -6.58
C ALA A 53 -5.67 3.84 -7.23
N LEU A 54 -6.01 2.81 -6.46
CA LEU A 54 -6.69 1.62 -6.98
C LEU A 54 -8.21 1.80 -6.88
N ASP A 55 -8.94 1.41 -7.93
CA ASP A 55 -10.39 1.32 -7.91
C ASP A 55 -10.85 0.32 -6.85
N THR A 56 -11.91 0.64 -6.12
CA THR A 56 -12.41 -0.10 -4.95
C THR A 56 -12.57 -1.61 -5.16
N ASP A 57 -13.03 -2.04 -6.33
CA ASP A 57 -13.22 -3.46 -6.62
C ASP A 57 -11.91 -4.19 -6.93
N ASN A 58 -10.96 -3.52 -7.57
CA ASN A 58 -9.62 -4.04 -7.85
C ASN A 58 -8.71 -3.97 -6.62
N GLU A 59 -8.95 -3.03 -5.71
CA GLU A 59 -8.16 -2.86 -4.48
C GLU A 59 -8.18 -4.12 -3.61
N LYS A 60 -9.36 -4.69 -3.36
CA LYS A 60 -9.51 -5.91 -2.54
C LYS A 60 -8.78 -7.12 -3.12
N VAL A 61 -8.87 -7.31 -4.44
CA VAL A 61 -8.20 -8.44 -5.12
C VAL A 61 -6.68 -8.27 -5.08
N ILE A 62 -6.20 -7.06 -5.32
CA ILE A 62 -4.76 -6.76 -5.28
C ILE A 62 -4.23 -6.88 -3.86
N GLN A 63 -4.95 -6.35 -2.87
CA GLN A 63 -4.58 -6.44 -1.46
C GLN A 63 -4.50 -7.90 -1.01
N GLY A 64 -5.49 -8.75 -1.30
CA GLY A 64 -5.44 -10.17 -0.96
C GLY A 64 -4.30 -10.94 -1.62
N ASN A 65 -3.89 -10.56 -2.84
CA ASN A 65 -2.72 -11.15 -3.50
C ASN A 65 -1.40 -10.62 -2.91
N LEU A 66 -1.34 -9.35 -2.51
CA LEU A 66 -0.19 -8.77 -1.83
C LEU A 66 0.02 -9.37 -0.45
N GLU A 67 -1.03 -9.60 0.33
CA GLU A 67 -0.95 -10.26 1.64
C GLU A 67 -0.33 -11.67 1.53
N LYS A 68 -0.71 -12.43 0.50
CA LYS A 68 -0.08 -13.73 0.23
C LYS A 68 1.40 -13.62 -0.13
N PHE A 69 1.76 -12.58 -0.88
CA PHE A 69 3.15 -12.32 -1.27
C PHE A 69 4.00 -11.81 -0.11
N PHE A 70 3.40 -11.10 0.85
CA PHE A 70 4.07 -10.55 2.02
C PHE A 70 4.43 -11.62 3.07
N LYS A 71 3.82 -12.79 2.97
CA LYS A 71 4.12 -13.89 3.87
C LYS A 71 5.62 -14.20 3.86
N ASP A 72 6.19 -14.33 5.03
CA ASP A 72 7.62 -14.59 5.25
C ASP A 72 8.57 -13.45 4.77
N LYS A 73 8.04 -12.22 4.63
CA LYS A 73 8.81 -11.04 4.24
C LYS A 73 8.68 -9.91 5.27
N THR A 74 9.68 -9.03 5.30
CA THR A 74 9.58 -7.79 6.06
C THR A 74 8.99 -6.70 5.18
N VAL A 75 7.82 -6.19 5.57
CA VAL A 75 7.10 -5.16 4.82
C VAL A 75 6.93 -3.92 5.67
N VAL A 76 7.41 -2.80 5.18
CA VAL A 76 7.21 -1.48 5.78
C VAL A 76 6.23 -0.70 4.91
N ILE A 77 5.14 -0.25 5.51
CA ILE A 77 4.08 0.48 4.81
C ILE A 77 3.93 1.85 5.46
N VAL A 78 4.11 2.91 4.68
CA VAL A 78 3.66 4.25 5.06
C VAL A 78 2.19 4.34 4.71
N ALA A 79 1.34 4.51 5.70
CA ALA A 79 -0.10 4.43 5.53
C ALA A 79 -0.83 5.61 6.15
N HIS A 80 -1.88 6.05 5.45
CA HIS A 80 -2.81 7.08 5.90
C HIS A 80 -4.22 6.53 6.14
N ARG A 81 -4.44 5.22 5.93
CA ARG A 81 -5.74 4.56 6.13
C ARG A 81 -5.66 3.55 7.26
N LEU A 82 -6.63 3.61 8.17
CA LEU A 82 -6.75 2.69 9.28
C LEU A 82 -6.82 1.22 8.83
N SER A 83 -7.54 0.94 7.72
CA SER A 83 -7.65 -0.39 7.15
C SER A 83 -6.30 -1.02 6.79
N THR A 84 -5.33 -0.20 6.44
CA THR A 84 -3.97 -0.66 6.08
C THR A 84 -3.13 -1.00 7.30
N VAL A 85 -3.30 -0.27 8.41
CA VAL A 85 -2.43 -0.42 9.60
C VAL A 85 -2.99 -1.37 10.65
N LYS A 86 -4.30 -1.58 10.68
CA LYS A 86 -4.97 -2.36 11.75
C LYS A 86 -4.41 -3.78 11.91
N ASN A 87 -4.01 -4.41 10.82
CA ASN A 87 -3.51 -5.79 10.80
C ASN A 87 -1.97 -5.87 10.78
N ALA A 88 -1.27 -4.76 10.98
CA ALA A 88 0.20 -4.76 11.03
C ALA A 88 0.68 -5.41 12.33
N ASP A 89 1.75 -6.22 12.24
CA ASP A 89 2.41 -6.83 13.40
C ASP A 89 2.98 -5.77 14.35
N GLN A 90 3.37 -4.63 13.78
CA GLN A 90 3.89 -3.50 14.53
C GLN A 90 3.55 -2.18 13.83
N ILE A 91 3.06 -1.23 14.59
CA ILE A 91 2.79 0.14 14.17
C ILE A 91 3.82 1.06 14.84
N VAL A 92 4.37 1.97 14.06
CA VAL A 92 5.28 3.03 14.54
C VAL A 92 4.65 4.37 14.20
N VAL A 93 4.43 5.20 15.22
CA VAL A 93 3.90 6.56 15.05
C VAL A 93 5.05 7.54 15.05
N LEU A 94 5.12 8.34 13.99
CA LEU A 94 6.11 9.39 13.81
C LEU A 94 5.45 10.76 13.96
N LYS A 95 6.09 11.64 14.74
CA LYS A 95 5.68 13.03 14.92
C LYS A 95 6.91 13.91 14.99
N GLU A 96 6.96 14.94 14.15
CA GLU A 96 8.09 15.88 14.09
C GLU A 96 9.46 15.20 13.90
N GLY A 97 9.48 14.07 13.18
CA GLY A 97 10.71 13.30 12.91
C GLY A 97 11.10 12.31 14.02
N GLU A 98 10.34 12.23 15.11
CA GLU A 98 10.60 11.34 16.24
C GLU A 98 9.55 10.22 16.34
N ILE A 99 9.96 9.06 16.86
CA ILE A 99 9.04 7.96 17.18
C ILE A 99 8.38 8.29 18.52
N THR A 100 7.07 8.56 18.49
CA THR A 100 6.28 8.85 19.70
C THR A 100 5.64 7.61 20.29
N GLU A 101 5.23 6.66 19.45
CA GLU A 101 4.59 5.44 19.90
C GLU A 101 4.99 4.25 19.03
N LYS A 102 4.97 3.06 19.64
CA LYS A 102 5.23 1.78 18.99
C LYS A 102 4.43 0.69 19.68
N GLY A 103 3.77 -0.17 18.88
CA GLY A 103 2.95 -1.28 19.38
C GLY A 103 2.05 -1.86 18.31
N THR A 104 1.16 -2.76 18.69
CA THR A 104 0.06 -3.27 17.88
C THR A 104 -1.13 -2.28 17.90
N HIS A 105 -2.11 -2.49 17.01
CA HIS A 105 -3.33 -1.68 16.99
C HIS A 105 -4.01 -1.64 18.37
N ASP A 106 -4.24 -2.78 18.97
CA ASP A 106 -4.98 -2.89 20.23
C ASP A 106 -4.24 -2.25 21.41
N GLU A 107 -2.91 -2.42 21.47
CA GLU A 107 -2.08 -1.79 22.48
C GLU A 107 -2.12 -0.26 22.39
N LEU A 108 -2.00 0.27 21.15
CA LEU A 108 -1.98 1.71 20.92
C LEU A 108 -3.34 2.37 21.11
N ILE A 109 -4.43 1.68 20.77
CA ILE A 109 -5.80 2.13 21.08
C ILE A 109 -6.01 2.21 22.60
N THR A 110 -5.54 1.21 23.35
CA THR A 110 -5.66 1.17 24.81
C THR A 110 -4.88 2.30 25.49
N ARG A 111 -3.72 2.68 24.94
CA ARG A 111 -2.90 3.78 25.47
C ARG A 111 -3.52 5.16 25.28
N GLN A 112 -4.46 5.32 24.35
CA GLN A 112 -5.14 6.59 24.04
C GLN A 112 -4.20 7.77 23.70
N GLY A 113 -3.06 7.47 23.08
CA GLY A 113 -2.03 8.43 22.71
C GLY A 113 -2.24 9.08 21.33
N ASP A 114 -1.15 9.40 20.64
CA ASP A 114 -1.18 10.04 19.33
C ASP A 114 -1.82 9.12 18.27
N TYR A 115 -1.56 7.80 18.32
CA TYR A 115 -2.21 6.83 17.43
C TYR A 115 -3.73 6.83 17.58
N TYR A 116 -4.23 6.79 18.82
CA TYR A 116 -5.66 6.82 19.10
C TYR A 116 -6.32 8.07 18.51
N ARG A 117 -5.67 9.25 18.66
CA ARG A 117 -6.17 10.51 18.10
C ARG A 117 -6.23 10.46 16.57
N LEU A 118 -5.20 9.90 15.90
CA LEU A 118 -5.19 9.73 14.44
C LEU A 118 -6.35 8.84 13.97
N VAL A 119 -6.56 7.71 14.65
CA VAL A 119 -7.66 6.78 14.35
C VAL A 119 -9.03 7.44 14.54
N LYS A 120 -9.22 8.16 15.65
CA LYS A 120 -10.47 8.86 15.96
C LYS A 120 -10.80 9.91 14.91
N ASN A 121 -9.83 10.76 14.56
CA ASN A 121 -10.01 11.78 13.53
C ASN A 121 -10.38 11.16 12.17
N GLN A 122 -9.78 10.01 11.82
CA GLN A 122 -10.08 9.33 10.56
C GLN A 122 -11.50 8.74 10.52
N LEU A 123 -12.00 8.23 11.65
CA LEU A 123 -13.37 7.74 11.77
C LEU A 123 -14.39 8.88 11.74
N GLU A 124 -14.10 10.03 12.38
CA GLU A 124 -14.96 11.22 12.37
C GLU A 124 -15.06 11.87 10.97
N LEU A 125 -14.00 11.78 10.15
CA LEU A 125 -13.99 12.27 8.77
C LEU A 125 -14.69 11.31 7.79
N SER A 126 -14.97 10.07 8.20
CA SER A 126 -15.58 9.02 7.37
C SER A 126 -17.08 8.82 7.67
N ALA A 127 -17.63 9.53 8.66
CA ALA A 127 -19.02 9.51 9.08
C ALA A 127 -19.77 10.72 8.50
#